data_cfd58dce4e505a06026f3a39b4efbb45
#
_entry.id   cfd58dce4e505a06026f3a39b4efbb45
#
_cell.length_a   1.000
_cell.length_b   1.000
_cell.length_c   1.000
_cell.angle_alpha   90.00
_cell.angle_beta   90.00
_cell.angle_gamma   90.00
#
_symmetry.space_group_name_H-M   'P 1'
#
loop_
_entity.id
_entity.type
_entity.pdbx_description
1 polymer ?
#
loop_
_entity_poly.entity_id
_entity_poly.type
_entity_poly.pdbx_seq_one_letter_code
_entity_poly.pdbx_strand_id
1 'polypeptide(L)'
;MPLATRGLIAPQNMFLEDLIARSKNLENCFVLANAKQEDNPIVYCSDGYCCLTGYQRHEVLHKAADYEHLYGEETDRKSVSKLKSAFALKQKIQHELTLYKKDGTPFIAAIQIAPVKNEDQEVIMFLITLRDISALRENQNRKSRRFSLLSTTNNYHHSHSMCLTNMDTELPDYKEETPRSPTGIILHYSTTKVIWDWVILFFTFYTAIFVPFELAFNRDYRKEIGFLIMDCIVDVIFLSDVVINFRTTYVDGTGHIVSHPPLIVRNYITGWFVIDLLAALPYEIFTLGDVLRLLRLSRFIRKFNEYVEYGATMIVLLMFTYVLVAHWLACIWYRIGFDECTTFGWLHSLAEQSGITAKVNYTSCQQISVASAYSTSLYFTMSSLTTVGFGNVSANTIGEKIFSIIIMIIGSLMSAFIFGNVTAILQELYSSTQRYHAILKDMKRFNQVYSLPKDLRRRVEDYFISSWAATKGIDTKEILKYWPKEIQAEIKMHMNRKILRDATCFSNASEGCLRQMAERFEMQHTGPGDILIHSGQSLNHLYFIACGSFEVYSADVGVTCILTKGDVFGDDFIKNKGLGRSHSMVRALTYCDLHTISRIHLLEVAGLYPEWAPVFSENLNLTCSLRDSGVR
;
A
#
# COMPACT_ATOMS: atom_id res chain seq x y z
N MET A 1 -11.31 -7.11 10.39
CA MET A 1 -11.99 -6.99 9.07
C MET A 1 -12.78 -8.26 8.84
N PRO A 2 -14.11 -8.23 8.67
CA PRO A 2 -14.81 -9.41 8.20
C PRO A 2 -14.32 -9.67 6.77
N LEU A 3 -13.87 -10.90 6.55
CA LEU A 3 -13.63 -11.46 5.22
C LEU A 3 -14.87 -11.16 4.38
N ALA A 4 -14.68 -10.48 3.24
CA ALA A 4 -15.73 -10.25 2.27
C ALA A 4 -16.36 -11.62 1.98
N THR A 5 -17.56 -11.84 2.49
CA THR A 5 -18.36 -12.99 2.12
C THR A 5 -18.53 -12.91 0.61
N ARG A 6 -18.00 -13.90 -0.09
CA ARG A 6 -18.12 -14.06 -1.54
C ARG A 6 -19.57 -13.79 -1.93
N GLY A 7 -19.78 -12.78 -2.79
CA GLY A 7 -21.10 -12.56 -3.37
C GLY A 7 -21.63 -13.89 -3.92
N LEU A 8 -22.92 -14.13 -3.79
CA LEU A 8 -23.57 -15.34 -4.33
C LEU A 8 -23.44 -15.32 -5.85
N ILE A 9 -22.39 -15.98 -6.31
CA ILE A 9 -22.17 -16.27 -7.73
C ILE A 9 -23.17 -17.40 -8.06
N ALA A 10 -23.93 -17.25 -9.15
CA ALA A 10 -24.78 -18.33 -9.64
C ALA A 10 -23.92 -19.60 -9.82
N PRO A 11 -24.41 -20.82 -9.47
CA PRO A 11 -23.63 -22.06 -9.52
C PRO A 11 -22.87 -22.31 -10.83
N GLN A 12 -23.44 -21.88 -11.96
CA GLN A 12 -22.83 -21.96 -13.29
C GLN A 12 -21.57 -21.08 -13.44
N ASN A 13 -21.50 -19.94 -12.74
CA ASN A 13 -20.38 -19.01 -12.84
C ASN A 13 -19.21 -19.45 -11.93
N MET A 14 -19.47 -20.16 -10.83
CA MET A 14 -18.41 -20.67 -9.96
C MET A 14 -17.45 -21.63 -10.66
N PHE A 15 -17.98 -22.47 -11.56
CA PHE A 15 -17.15 -23.42 -12.31
C PHE A 15 -16.25 -22.70 -13.32
N LEU A 16 -16.80 -21.71 -14.04
CA LEU A 16 -16.03 -20.89 -15.00
C LEU A 16 -14.99 -20.03 -14.29
N GLU A 17 -15.34 -19.45 -13.12
CA GLU A 17 -14.42 -18.65 -12.31
C GLU A 17 -13.24 -19.49 -11.79
N ASP A 18 -13.51 -20.71 -11.31
CA ASP A 18 -12.48 -21.64 -10.81
C ASP A 18 -11.56 -22.13 -11.97
N LEU A 19 -12.13 -22.38 -13.15
CA LEU A 19 -11.36 -22.69 -14.36
C LEU A 19 -10.48 -21.53 -14.81
N ILE A 20 -11.03 -20.32 -14.85
CA ILE A 20 -10.27 -19.12 -15.25
C ILE A 20 -9.21 -18.78 -14.19
N ALA A 21 -9.50 -18.94 -12.89
CA ALA A 21 -8.53 -18.76 -11.83
C ALA A 21 -7.37 -19.76 -11.93
N ARG A 22 -7.65 -21.00 -12.29
CA ARG A 22 -6.63 -22.04 -12.55
C ARG A 22 -5.83 -21.78 -13.84
N SER A 23 -6.37 -21.01 -14.80
CA SER A 23 -5.69 -20.66 -16.05
C SER A 23 -4.53 -19.68 -15.88
N LYS A 24 -4.38 -19.05 -14.73
CA LYS A 24 -3.26 -18.16 -14.42
C LYS A 24 -1.89 -18.86 -14.37
N ASN A 25 -1.87 -20.19 -14.31
CA ASN A 25 -0.63 -20.94 -14.44
C ASN A 25 -0.38 -21.24 -15.92
N LEU A 26 0.73 -20.77 -16.48
CA LEU A 26 1.21 -21.00 -17.86
C LEU A 26 1.24 -22.48 -18.28
N GLU A 27 1.18 -23.39 -17.33
CA GLU A 27 1.15 -24.84 -17.58
C GLU A 27 -0.23 -25.37 -18.00
N ASN A 28 -1.31 -24.60 -17.82
CA ASN A 28 -2.67 -25.04 -18.12
C ASN A 28 -3.10 -24.57 -19.51
N CYS A 29 -2.88 -25.41 -20.52
CA CYS A 29 -3.37 -25.20 -21.88
C CYS A 29 -4.79 -25.75 -22.02
N PHE A 30 -5.79 -24.89 -22.10
CA PHE A 30 -7.17 -25.34 -22.37
C PHE A 30 -7.97 -24.31 -23.18
N VAL A 31 -9.05 -24.80 -23.77
CA VAL A 31 -9.98 -24.05 -24.58
C VAL A 31 -11.40 -24.38 -24.14
N LEU A 32 -12.29 -23.38 -24.14
CA LEU A 32 -13.74 -23.57 -23.96
C LEU A 32 -14.44 -23.35 -25.30
N ALA A 33 -15.32 -24.25 -25.68
CA ALA A 33 -16.11 -24.17 -26.91
C ALA A 33 -17.61 -24.25 -26.61
N ASN A 34 -18.43 -23.54 -27.40
CA ASN A 34 -19.88 -23.49 -27.22
C ASN A 34 -20.53 -24.72 -27.87
N ALA A 35 -21.16 -25.59 -27.08
CA ALA A 35 -21.81 -26.82 -27.53
C ALA A 35 -23.19 -26.59 -28.14
N LYS A 36 -23.74 -25.38 -28.11
CA LYS A 36 -25.07 -25.06 -28.68
C LYS A 36 -25.01 -24.56 -30.12
N GLN A 37 -23.83 -24.23 -30.62
CA GLN A 37 -23.64 -23.77 -32.01
C GLN A 37 -23.10 -24.88 -32.92
N GLU A 38 -23.42 -24.78 -34.19
CA GLU A 38 -22.79 -25.59 -35.24
C GLU A 38 -21.28 -25.33 -35.24
N ASP A 39 -20.45 -26.35 -35.44
CA ASP A 39 -18.98 -26.33 -35.38
C ASP A 39 -18.37 -26.07 -34.01
N ASN A 40 -19.16 -25.95 -32.96
CA ASN A 40 -18.69 -25.72 -31.56
C ASN A 40 -17.59 -24.65 -31.49
N PRO A 41 -17.87 -23.37 -31.80
CA PRO A 41 -16.87 -22.34 -31.85
C PRO A 41 -16.19 -22.11 -30.51
N ILE A 42 -14.89 -21.78 -30.55
CA ILE A 42 -14.10 -21.46 -29.38
C ILE A 42 -14.55 -20.12 -28.82
N VAL A 43 -14.97 -20.09 -27.53
CA VAL A 43 -15.41 -18.90 -26.81
C VAL A 43 -14.37 -18.38 -25.83
N TYR A 44 -13.38 -19.21 -25.47
CA TYR A 44 -12.26 -18.84 -24.61
C TYR A 44 -11.05 -19.73 -24.85
N CYS A 45 -9.84 -19.17 -24.78
CA CYS A 45 -8.58 -19.90 -24.72
C CYS A 45 -7.67 -19.36 -23.62
N SER A 46 -6.97 -20.25 -22.93
CA SER A 46 -6.03 -19.89 -21.88
C SER A 46 -4.75 -19.29 -22.45
N ASP A 47 -4.02 -18.49 -21.63
CA ASP A 47 -2.72 -17.94 -22.03
C ASP A 47 -1.71 -19.06 -22.36
N GLY A 48 -1.77 -20.20 -21.61
CA GLY A 48 -0.97 -21.38 -21.91
C GLY A 48 -1.23 -21.95 -23.31
N TYR A 49 -2.46 -21.91 -23.80
CA TYR A 49 -2.78 -22.32 -25.17
C TYR A 49 -2.15 -21.37 -26.20
N CYS A 50 -2.23 -20.07 -25.97
CA CYS A 50 -1.62 -19.06 -26.85
C CYS A 50 -0.08 -19.22 -26.89
N CYS A 51 0.55 -19.41 -25.74
CA CYS A 51 1.99 -19.68 -25.65
C CYS A 51 2.40 -20.98 -26.33
N LEU A 52 1.62 -22.06 -26.18
CA LEU A 52 1.93 -23.35 -26.81
C LEU A 52 1.81 -23.31 -28.33
N THR A 53 0.73 -22.72 -28.85
CA THR A 53 0.42 -22.74 -30.28
C THR A 53 0.99 -21.57 -31.06
N GLY A 54 1.35 -20.46 -30.40
CA GLY A 54 1.85 -19.23 -31.02
C GLY A 54 0.75 -18.34 -31.61
N TYR A 55 -0.52 -18.71 -31.47
CA TYR A 55 -1.66 -17.89 -31.92
C TYR A 55 -2.09 -16.92 -30.86
N GLN A 56 -2.48 -15.71 -31.27
CA GLN A 56 -3.07 -14.73 -30.38
C GLN A 56 -4.53 -15.08 -30.09
N ARG A 57 -5.04 -14.67 -28.90
CA ARG A 57 -6.40 -15.01 -28.44
C ARG A 57 -7.48 -14.60 -29.48
N HIS A 58 -7.39 -13.40 -30.02
CA HIS A 58 -8.34 -12.90 -31.01
C HIS A 58 -8.32 -13.69 -32.34
N GLU A 59 -7.21 -14.36 -32.66
CA GLU A 59 -7.10 -15.21 -33.86
C GLU A 59 -7.74 -16.59 -33.70
N VAL A 60 -7.90 -17.05 -32.43
CA VAL A 60 -8.42 -18.38 -32.08
C VAL A 60 -9.92 -18.33 -31.76
N LEU A 61 -10.39 -17.24 -31.21
CA LEU A 61 -11.81 -17.07 -30.89
C LEU A 61 -12.67 -17.19 -32.16
N HIS A 62 -13.84 -17.79 -31.98
CA HIS A 62 -14.81 -18.08 -33.03
C HIS A 62 -14.37 -19.11 -34.08
N LYS A 63 -13.15 -19.67 -33.99
CA LYS A 63 -12.79 -20.84 -34.84
C LYS A 63 -13.43 -22.11 -34.29
N ALA A 64 -13.61 -23.10 -35.19
CA ALA A 64 -14.13 -24.40 -34.81
C ALA A 64 -13.22 -25.11 -33.77
N ALA A 65 -13.83 -25.77 -32.78
CA ALA A 65 -13.11 -26.47 -31.71
C ALA A 65 -12.42 -27.77 -32.16
N ASP A 66 -12.62 -28.17 -33.40
CA ASP A 66 -11.97 -29.36 -34.00
C ASP A 66 -10.48 -29.16 -34.30
N TYR A 67 -9.93 -27.94 -34.06
CA TYR A 67 -8.53 -27.57 -34.28
C TYR A 67 -8.04 -27.64 -35.73
N GLU A 68 -8.90 -27.51 -36.71
CA GLU A 68 -8.55 -27.57 -38.15
C GLU A 68 -7.40 -26.59 -38.48
N HIS A 69 -7.32 -25.46 -37.80
CA HIS A 69 -6.25 -24.47 -37.97
C HIS A 69 -4.86 -24.90 -37.45
N LEU A 70 -4.78 -26.04 -36.75
CA LEU A 70 -3.53 -26.63 -36.24
C LEU A 70 -3.15 -27.93 -36.99
N TYR A 71 -3.92 -28.33 -38.02
CA TYR A 71 -3.62 -29.54 -38.79
C TYR A 71 -2.49 -29.29 -39.79
N GLY A 72 -1.72 -30.33 -40.07
CA GLY A 72 -0.64 -30.31 -41.02
C GLY A 72 -0.42 -31.69 -41.68
N GLU A 73 0.69 -31.84 -42.39
CA GLU A 73 0.96 -33.03 -43.23
C GLU A 73 0.99 -34.35 -42.44
N GLU A 74 1.53 -34.34 -41.21
CA GLU A 74 1.65 -35.53 -40.37
C GLU A 74 0.41 -35.76 -39.46
N THR A 75 -0.64 -34.97 -39.58
CA THR A 75 -1.84 -35.12 -38.76
C THR A 75 -2.66 -36.34 -39.22
N ASP A 76 -2.88 -37.32 -38.31
CA ASP A 76 -3.61 -38.54 -38.62
C ASP A 76 -5.12 -38.29 -38.84
N ARG A 77 -5.60 -38.46 -40.05
CA ARG A 77 -7.02 -38.26 -40.42
C ARG A 77 -7.98 -39.18 -39.66
N LYS A 78 -7.54 -40.41 -39.25
CA LYS A 78 -8.40 -41.32 -38.46
C LYS A 78 -8.60 -40.79 -37.02
N SER A 79 -7.58 -40.19 -36.46
CA SER A 79 -7.65 -39.54 -35.13
C SER A 79 -8.51 -38.29 -35.16
N VAL A 80 -8.45 -37.50 -36.23
CA VAL A 80 -9.34 -36.35 -36.49
C VAL A 80 -10.82 -36.78 -36.56
N SER A 81 -11.12 -37.88 -37.29
CA SER A 81 -12.51 -38.36 -37.36
C SER A 81 -13.08 -38.82 -36.03
N LYS A 82 -12.25 -39.41 -35.16
CA LYS A 82 -12.65 -39.76 -33.80
C LYS A 82 -12.93 -38.52 -32.95
N LEU A 83 -12.12 -37.47 -33.09
CA LEU A 83 -12.31 -36.21 -32.38
C LEU A 83 -13.64 -35.54 -32.80
N LYS A 84 -13.93 -35.48 -34.12
CA LYS A 84 -15.20 -34.96 -34.65
C LYS A 84 -16.42 -35.78 -34.16
N SER A 85 -16.29 -37.11 -34.11
CA SER A 85 -17.36 -37.97 -33.57
C SER A 85 -17.61 -37.77 -32.10
N ALA A 86 -16.59 -37.44 -31.29
CA ALA A 86 -16.75 -37.16 -29.87
C ALA A 86 -17.52 -35.86 -29.59
N PHE A 87 -17.33 -34.82 -30.42
CA PHE A 87 -18.14 -33.61 -30.35
C PHE A 87 -19.61 -33.88 -30.71
N ALA A 88 -19.86 -34.63 -31.78
CA ALA A 88 -21.21 -35.00 -32.21
C ALA A 88 -21.96 -35.84 -31.15
N LEU A 89 -21.26 -36.77 -30.52
CA LEU A 89 -21.83 -37.64 -29.48
C LEU A 89 -21.84 -37.01 -28.06
N LYS A 90 -21.26 -35.80 -27.91
CA LYS A 90 -21.11 -35.07 -26.63
C LYS A 90 -20.47 -35.93 -25.52
N GLN A 91 -19.45 -36.74 -25.87
CA GLN A 91 -18.80 -37.68 -24.97
C GLN A 91 -17.41 -37.21 -24.60
N LYS A 92 -16.97 -37.63 -23.38
CA LYS A 92 -15.59 -37.43 -22.94
C LYS A 92 -14.64 -38.32 -23.73
N ILE A 93 -13.59 -37.76 -24.33
CA ILE A 93 -12.54 -38.48 -25.02
C ILE A 93 -11.17 -37.96 -24.62
N GLN A 94 -10.18 -38.85 -24.66
CA GLN A 94 -8.77 -38.50 -24.59
C GLN A 94 -8.05 -39.16 -25.76
N HIS A 95 -7.33 -38.35 -26.51
CA HIS A 95 -6.63 -38.84 -27.72
C HIS A 95 -5.32 -38.07 -27.95
N GLU A 96 -4.36 -38.71 -28.61
CA GLU A 96 -3.10 -38.10 -28.99
C GLU A 96 -3.12 -37.76 -30.48
N LEU A 97 -2.68 -36.55 -30.82
CA LEU A 97 -2.69 -36.05 -32.18
C LEU A 97 -1.46 -35.19 -32.44
N THR A 98 -0.86 -35.32 -33.64
CA THR A 98 0.19 -34.41 -34.08
C THR A 98 -0.43 -33.14 -34.60
N LEU A 99 -0.08 -32.01 -33.99
CA LEU A 99 -0.54 -30.66 -34.33
C LEU A 99 0.66 -29.79 -34.72
N TYR A 100 0.38 -28.67 -35.39
CA TYR A 100 1.38 -27.71 -35.83
C TYR A 100 1.15 -26.34 -35.17
N LYS A 101 2.23 -25.75 -34.68
CA LYS A 101 2.20 -24.37 -34.18
C LYS A 101 2.09 -23.38 -35.34
N LYS A 102 1.83 -22.11 -35.04
CA LYS A 102 1.74 -21.04 -36.05
C LYS A 102 3.03 -20.88 -36.90
N ASP A 103 4.19 -21.21 -36.30
CA ASP A 103 5.50 -21.20 -36.95
C ASP A 103 5.77 -22.44 -37.84
N GLY A 104 4.81 -23.36 -37.91
CA GLY A 104 4.93 -24.61 -38.68
C GLY A 104 5.65 -25.73 -37.95
N THR A 105 6.06 -25.57 -36.69
CA THR A 105 6.71 -26.64 -35.93
C THR A 105 5.72 -27.69 -35.46
N PRO A 106 5.94 -29.02 -35.74
CA PRO A 106 5.06 -30.06 -35.26
C PRO A 106 5.28 -30.36 -33.79
N PHE A 107 4.20 -30.67 -33.05
CA PHE A 107 4.24 -31.16 -31.66
C PHE A 107 3.18 -32.23 -31.44
N ILE A 108 3.42 -33.14 -30.51
CA ILE A 108 2.45 -34.21 -30.18
C ILE A 108 1.61 -33.71 -29.00
N ALA A 109 0.33 -33.48 -29.24
CA ALA A 109 -0.63 -33.02 -28.25
C ALA A 109 -1.47 -34.19 -27.71
N ALA A 110 -1.54 -34.35 -26.38
CA ALA A 110 -2.60 -35.12 -25.74
C ALA A 110 -3.81 -34.20 -25.55
N ILE A 111 -4.89 -34.50 -26.26
CA ILE A 111 -6.14 -33.73 -26.26
C ILE A 111 -7.15 -34.47 -25.41
N GLN A 112 -7.76 -33.77 -24.43
CA GLN A 112 -8.86 -34.30 -23.64
C GLN A 112 -10.07 -33.37 -23.79
N ILE A 113 -11.20 -33.92 -24.24
CA ILE A 113 -12.48 -33.22 -24.34
C ILE A 113 -13.38 -33.66 -23.19
N ALA A 114 -13.96 -32.71 -22.46
CA ALA A 114 -14.90 -32.95 -21.38
C ALA A 114 -16.15 -32.06 -21.58
N PRO A 115 -17.37 -32.65 -21.70
CA PRO A 115 -18.59 -31.87 -21.80
C PRO A 115 -18.94 -31.23 -20.45
N VAL A 116 -19.27 -29.96 -20.44
CA VAL A 116 -19.74 -29.18 -19.31
C VAL A 116 -21.26 -29.08 -19.39
N LYS A 117 -21.96 -29.54 -18.36
CA LYS A 117 -23.42 -29.62 -18.32
C LYS A 117 -23.99 -28.55 -17.39
N ASN A 118 -25.20 -28.07 -17.71
CA ASN A 118 -26.01 -27.24 -16.81
C ASN A 118 -26.74 -28.06 -15.75
N GLU A 119 -27.53 -27.43 -14.92
CA GLU A 119 -28.38 -28.08 -13.90
C GLU A 119 -29.41 -29.05 -14.51
N ASP A 120 -29.84 -28.77 -15.74
CA ASP A 120 -30.78 -29.60 -16.51
C ASP A 120 -30.11 -30.78 -17.24
N GLN A 121 -28.81 -31.05 -16.97
CA GLN A 121 -28.00 -32.09 -17.60
C GLN A 121 -27.75 -31.88 -19.12
N GLU A 122 -28.08 -30.72 -19.68
CA GLU A 122 -27.73 -30.36 -21.07
C GLU A 122 -26.29 -29.93 -21.18
N VAL A 123 -25.58 -30.35 -22.23
CA VAL A 123 -24.22 -29.93 -22.52
C VAL A 123 -24.26 -28.52 -23.12
N ILE A 124 -23.70 -27.56 -22.37
CA ILE A 124 -23.65 -26.15 -22.78
C ILE A 124 -22.30 -25.75 -23.35
N MET A 125 -21.21 -26.37 -22.88
CA MET A 125 -19.85 -26.10 -23.34
C MET A 125 -19.01 -27.38 -23.38
N PHE A 126 -17.90 -27.31 -24.11
CA PHE A 126 -16.82 -28.29 -24.04
C PHE A 126 -15.57 -27.65 -23.42
N LEU A 127 -15.01 -28.30 -22.42
CA LEU A 127 -13.67 -28.02 -21.92
C LEU A 127 -12.68 -28.91 -22.65
N ILE A 128 -11.74 -28.34 -23.37
CA ILE A 128 -10.75 -29.06 -24.15
C ILE A 128 -9.38 -28.71 -23.61
N THR A 129 -8.66 -29.67 -23.07
CA THR A 129 -7.30 -29.48 -22.56
C THR A 129 -6.29 -30.06 -23.54
N LEU A 130 -5.22 -29.29 -23.79
CA LEU A 130 -4.08 -29.70 -24.61
C LEU A 130 -2.85 -29.84 -23.72
N ARG A 131 -2.08 -30.91 -23.92
CA ARG A 131 -0.81 -31.10 -23.26
C ARG A 131 0.23 -31.53 -24.27
N ASP A 132 1.32 -30.79 -24.37
CA ASP A 132 2.46 -31.21 -25.19
C ASP A 132 3.18 -32.39 -24.52
N ILE A 133 3.21 -33.52 -25.20
CA ILE A 133 3.86 -34.77 -24.76
C ILE A 133 5.07 -35.13 -25.60
N SER A 134 5.54 -34.25 -26.48
CA SER A 134 6.66 -34.51 -27.42
C SER A 134 7.92 -34.94 -26.67
N ALA A 135 8.29 -34.25 -25.60
CA ALA A 135 9.45 -34.56 -24.78
C ALA A 135 9.32 -35.91 -24.05
N LEU A 136 8.11 -36.31 -23.64
CA LEU A 136 7.86 -37.60 -22.98
C LEU A 136 8.02 -38.77 -23.96
N ARG A 137 7.56 -38.63 -25.19
CA ARG A 137 7.72 -39.64 -26.23
C ARG A 137 9.16 -39.78 -26.75
N GLU A 138 9.87 -38.68 -26.86
CA GLU A 138 11.29 -38.69 -27.20
C GLU A 138 12.12 -39.43 -26.14
N ASN A 139 11.81 -39.23 -24.87
CA ASN A 139 12.43 -39.97 -23.76
C ASN A 139 12.06 -41.46 -23.72
N GLN A 140 10.82 -41.82 -24.10
CA GLN A 140 10.42 -43.23 -24.25
C GLN A 140 11.13 -43.90 -25.44
N ASN A 141 11.25 -43.24 -26.55
CA ASN A 141 11.98 -43.73 -27.73
C ASN A 141 13.50 -43.81 -27.46
N ARG A 142 14.05 -42.87 -26.67
CA ARG A 142 15.44 -42.93 -26.19
C ARG A 142 15.66 -44.08 -25.19
N LYS A 143 14.68 -44.36 -24.30
CA LYS A 143 14.76 -45.54 -23.40
C LYS A 143 14.67 -46.85 -24.15
N SER A 144 13.85 -46.96 -25.18
CA SER A 144 13.77 -48.15 -26.04
C SER A 144 15.04 -48.39 -26.89
N ARG A 145 15.77 -47.31 -27.26
CA ARG A 145 17.09 -47.40 -27.92
C ARG A 145 18.28 -47.52 -26.95
N ARG A 146 18.11 -47.23 -25.64
CA ARG A 146 19.16 -47.25 -24.61
C ARG A 146 19.23 -48.53 -23.78
N PHE A 147 18.57 -49.63 -24.19
CA PHE A 147 18.90 -50.94 -23.65
C PHE A 147 20.23 -51.51 -24.20
N SER A 148 20.95 -50.74 -25.03
CA SER A 148 22.33 -51.00 -25.41
C SER A 148 23.13 -49.71 -25.26
N LEU A 149 23.95 -49.68 -24.25
CA LEU A 149 25.03 -48.75 -23.92
C LEU A 149 24.80 -47.86 -22.68
N LEU A 150 25.52 -48.28 -21.70
CA LEU A 150 25.72 -47.66 -20.38
C LEU A 150 26.36 -46.28 -20.44
N SER A 151 25.96 -45.52 -19.42
CA SER A 151 26.74 -44.52 -18.65
C SER A 151 26.90 -43.12 -19.18
N THR A 152 26.55 -42.24 -18.29
CA THR A 152 27.13 -40.99 -17.82
C THR A 152 26.34 -39.71 -18.04
N THR A 153 26.08 -39.18 -16.85
CA THR A 153 25.98 -37.77 -16.41
C THR A 153 24.82 -36.89 -16.81
N ASN A 154 24.14 -36.51 -15.73
CA ASN A 154 23.21 -35.39 -15.53
C ASN A 154 23.73 -34.08 -16.10
N ASN A 155 22.86 -33.38 -16.78
CA ASN A 155 22.67 -31.93 -16.60
C ASN A 155 21.33 -31.56 -17.21
N TYR A 156 20.32 -31.34 -16.34
CA TYR A 156 19.08 -30.70 -16.71
C TYR A 156 19.32 -29.20 -16.74
N HIS A 157 19.54 -28.63 -17.90
CA HIS A 157 19.27 -27.23 -18.15
C HIS A 157 17.78 -27.09 -18.54
N HIS A 158 16.99 -26.56 -17.61
CA HIS A 158 15.70 -25.96 -17.91
C HIS A 158 15.94 -24.71 -18.77
N SER A 159 15.79 -24.84 -20.05
CA SER A 159 15.58 -23.68 -20.91
C SER A 159 14.10 -23.24 -20.75
N HIS A 160 13.86 -22.35 -19.80
CA HIS A 160 12.68 -21.50 -19.85
C HIS A 160 12.79 -20.61 -21.09
N SER A 161 12.06 -20.99 -22.13
CA SER A 161 11.77 -20.08 -23.22
C SER A 161 10.83 -19.00 -22.65
N MET A 162 11.43 -17.92 -22.20
CA MET A 162 10.73 -16.68 -21.89
C MET A 162 10.11 -16.16 -23.17
N CYS A 163 8.78 -16.21 -23.26
CA CYS A 163 8.03 -15.40 -24.20
C CYS A 163 8.05 -13.95 -23.67
N LEU A 164 9.22 -13.34 -23.71
CA LEU A 164 9.43 -11.92 -23.50
C LEU A 164 9.67 -11.32 -24.87
N THR A 165 8.63 -10.76 -25.44
CA THR A 165 8.80 -9.69 -26.40
C THR A 165 9.40 -8.52 -25.64
N ASN A 166 10.73 -8.43 -25.67
CA ASN A 166 11.45 -7.22 -25.27
C ASN A 166 11.10 -6.12 -26.26
N MET A 167 10.09 -5.34 -25.96
CA MET A 167 10.02 -3.95 -26.35
C MET A 167 10.18 -3.15 -25.07
N ASP A 168 11.43 -2.93 -24.69
CA ASP A 168 11.82 -1.93 -23.69
C ASP A 168 11.61 -0.54 -24.31
N THR A 169 10.36 -0.12 -24.42
CA THR A 169 10.04 1.29 -24.37
C THR A 169 10.16 1.65 -22.90
N GLU A 170 11.35 2.02 -22.48
CA GLU A 170 11.59 2.58 -21.14
C GLU A 170 10.72 3.83 -21.01
N LEU A 171 9.58 3.67 -20.32
CA LEU A 171 8.85 4.82 -19.80
C LEU A 171 9.81 5.55 -18.86
N PRO A 172 9.88 6.90 -18.91
CA PRO A 172 10.86 7.66 -18.16
C PRO A 172 10.79 7.29 -16.68
N ASP A 173 11.91 6.82 -16.13
CA ASP A 173 12.06 6.66 -14.71
C ASP A 173 11.99 8.04 -14.06
N TYR A 174 11.18 8.18 -13.01
CA TYR A 174 11.17 9.39 -12.20
C TYR A 174 12.56 9.56 -11.58
N LYS A 175 13.41 10.36 -12.21
CA LYS A 175 14.65 10.80 -11.61
C LYS A 175 14.28 11.88 -10.60
N GLU A 176 14.37 11.53 -9.34
CA GLU A 176 14.39 12.52 -8.27
C GLU A 176 15.62 13.41 -8.49
N GLU A 177 15.41 14.59 -9.07
CA GLU A 177 16.45 15.60 -9.15
C GLU A 177 16.68 16.11 -7.73
N THR A 178 17.60 15.46 -7.02
CA THR A 178 18.05 15.96 -5.73
C THR A 178 18.68 17.35 -5.98
N PRO A 179 18.15 18.43 -5.35
CA PRO A 179 18.70 19.75 -5.52
C PRO A 179 20.20 19.71 -5.16
N ARG A 180 21.05 20.12 -6.10
CA ARG A 180 22.50 20.17 -5.90
C ARG A 180 22.80 21.19 -4.80
N SER A 181 23.05 20.71 -3.60
CA SER A 181 23.49 21.57 -2.48
C SER A 181 24.93 22.02 -2.71
N PRO A 182 25.29 23.28 -2.41
CA PRO A 182 26.64 23.71 -2.38
C PRO A 182 27.52 22.82 -1.48
N THR A 183 28.77 22.62 -1.85
CA THR A 183 29.70 21.78 -1.07
C THR A 183 29.81 22.26 0.37
N GLY A 184 29.51 21.37 1.34
CA GLY A 184 29.62 21.66 2.77
C GLY A 184 28.32 22.13 3.43
N ILE A 185 27.17 22.05 2.76
CA ILE A 185 25.83 22.25 3.33
C ILE A 185 25.14 20.92 3.48
N ILE A 186 24.51 20.71 4.64
CA ILE A 186 23.75 19.51 5.00
C ILE A 186 22.27 19.80 4.78
N LEU A 187 21.60 18.98 3.97
CA LEU A 187 20.15 19.06 3.79
C LEU A 187 19.45 18.58 5.07
N HIS A 188 18.44 19.33 5.54
CA HIS A 188 17.71 19.03 6.77
C HIS A 188 17.02 17.65 6.76
N TYR A 189 16.67 17.12 5.58
CA TYR A 189 16.07 15.80 5.36
C TYR A 189 17.06 14.70 4.97
N SER A 190 18.39 14.98 4.97
CA SER A 190 19.39 13.97 4.64
C SER A 190 19.44 12.87 5.70
N THR A 191 19.66 11.62 5.29
CA THR A 191 19.75 10.46 6.20
C THR A 191 20.80 10.69 7.30
N THR A 192 21.93 11.34 6.96
CA THR A 192 22.98 11.67 7.93
C THR A 192 22.49 12.63 9.01
N LYS A 193 21.68 13.65 8.62
CA LYS A 193 21.12 14.60 9.60
C LYS A 193 20.07 13.92 10.48
N VAL A 194 19.22 13.07 9.91
CA VAL A 194 18.21 12.31 10.67
C VAL A 194 18.89 11.43 11.72
N ILE A 195 19.94 10.67 11.35
CA ILE A 195 20.69 9.85 12.32
C ILE A 195 21.30 10.73 13.42
N TRP A 196 21.90 11.87 13.05
CA TRP A 196 22.46 12.81 14.01
C TRP A 196 21.39 13.34 14.99
N ASP A 197 20.22 13.69 14.50
CA ASP A 197 19.11 14.19 15.31
C ASP A 197 18.61 13.12 16.31
N TRP A 198 18.62 11.83 15.95
CA TRP A 198 18.36 10.74 16.88
C TRP A 198 19.41 10.64 17.99
N VAL A 199 20.69 10.83 17.65
CA VAL A 199 21.77 10.86 18.66
C VAL A 199 21.58 12.03 19.62
N ILE A 200 21.29 13.23 19.10
CA ILE A 200 21.01 14.42 19.92
C ILE A 200 19.78 14.20 20.82
N LEU A 201 18.71 13.60 20.28
CA LEU A 201 17.51 13.28 21.02
C LEU A 201 17.83 12.34 22.20
N PHE A 202 18.61 11.28 21.97
CA PHE A 202 19.03 10.34 23.02
C PHE A 202 19.78 11.05 24.15
N PHE A 203 20.78 11.89 23.83
CA PHE A 203 21.53 12.62 24.85
C PHE A 203 20.70 13.71 25.53
N THR A 204 19.72 14.28 24.83
CA THR A 204 18.76 15.22 25.44
C THR A 204 17.87 14.50 26.46
N PHE A 205 17.41 13.29 26.18
CA PHE A 205 16.67 12.48 27.17
C PHE A 205 17.55 12.09 28.36
N TYR A 206 18.79 11.68 28.09
CA TYR A 206 19.74 11.41 29.16
C TYR A 206 19.88 12.61 30.13
N THR A 207 20.15 13.79 29.58
CA THR A 207 20.30 15.01 30.41
C THR A 207 19.00 15.41 31.10
N ALA A 208 17.85 15.23 30.48
CA ALA A 208 16.55 15.54 31.07
C ALA A 208 16.21 14.68 32.29
N ILE A 209 16.76 13.47 32.36
CA ILE A 209 16.60 12.57 33.54
C ILE A 209 17.72 12.79 34.55
N PHE A 210 18.98 12.81 34.12
CA PHE A 210 20.11 12.79 35.05
C PHE A 210 20.38 14.14 35.70
N VAL A 211 20.26 15.26 35.01
CA VAL A 211 20.57 16.58 35.56
C VAL A 211 19.66 16.94 36.76
N PRO A 212 18.33 16.84 36.68
CA PRO A 212 17.48 17.10 37.86
C PRO A 212 17.71 16.11 38.99
N PHE A 213 17.96 14.84 38.66
CA PHE A 213 18.26 13.82 39.67
C PHE A 213 19.57 14.14 40.44
N GLU A 214 20.62 14.46 39.70
CA GLU A 214 21.92 14.81 40.26
C GLU A 214 21.83 16.07 41.14
N LEU A 215 21.12 17.08 40.69
CA LEU A 215 20.91 18.32 41.44
C LEU A 215 20.15 18.09 42.76
N ALA A 216 19.17 17.17 42.75
CA ALA A 216 18.34 16.91 43.93
C ALA A 216 19.02 15.97 44.95
N PHE A 217 19.53 14.82 44.49
CA PHE A 217 19.92 13.69 45.34
C PHE A 217 21.42 13.60 45.61
N ASN A 218 22.28 14.35 44.88
CA ASN A 218 23.67 13.98 44.87
C ASN A 218 24.64 15.14 45.06
N ARG A 219 25.17 15.26 46.28
CA ARG A 219 26.28 16.16 46.57
C ARG A 219 27.68 15.53 46.43
N ASP A 220 27.79 14.19 46.52
CA ASP A 220 29.07 13.49 46.56
C ASP A 220 29.46 12.70 45.31
N TYR A 221 28.51 12.41 44.39
CA TYR A 221 28.78 11.64 43.15
C TYR A 221 29.66 12.39 42.12
N ARG A 222 29.85 13.72 42.27
CA ARG A 222 30.83 14.47 41.49
C ARG A 222 32.27 13.94 41.60
N LYS A 223 32.52 13.06 42.58
CA LYS A 223 33.82 12.42 42.77
C LYS A 223 34.04 11.17 41.93
N GLU A 224 32.99 10.63 41.29
CA GLU A 224 33.12 9.47 40.41
C GLU A 224 33.49 9.90 39.01
N ILE A 225 34.68 9.52 38.59
CA ILE A 225 35.29 9.84 37.26
C ILE A 225 34.35 9.46 36.10
N GLY A 226 33.52 8.43 36.24
CA GLY A 226 32.61 7.95 35.19
C GLY A 226 31.54 8.99 34.79
N PHE A 227 30.94 9.68 35.77
CA PHE A 227 29.91 10.71 35.46
C PHE A 227 30.55 11.96 34.85
N LEU A 228 31.74 12.36 35.30
CA LEU A 228 32.46 13.48 34.73
C LEU A 228 32.81 13.24 33.24
N ILE A 229 33.21 12.01 32.89
CA ILE A 229 33.49 11.62 31.50
C ILE A 229 32.20 11.69 30.65
N MET A 230 31.07 11.19 31.15
CA MET A 230 29.78 11.24 30.44
C MET A 230 29.32 12.68 30.22
N ASP A 231 29.42 13.56 31.21
CA ASP A 231 29.07 14.97 31.04
C ASP A 231 29.94 15.64 29.99
N CYS A 232 31.25 15.37 29.98
CA CYS A 232 32.16 15.89 28.96
C CYS A 232 31.80 15.39 27.57
N ILE A 233 31.43 14.10 27.40
CA ILE A 233 30.97 13.57 26.13
C ILE A 233 29.70 14.28 25.66
N VAL A 234 28.74 14.48 26.55
CA VAL A 234 27.48 15.17 26.24
C VAL A 234 27.74 16.62 25.81
N ASP A 235 28.64 17.33 26.50
CA ASP A 235 29.00 18.70 26.13
C ASP A 235 29.65 18.79 24.75
N VAL A 236 30.58 17.88 24.43
CA VAL A 236 31.20 17.81 23.09
C VAL A 236 30.16 17.51 22.00
N ILE A 237 29.23 16.61 22.24
CA ILE A 237 28.16 16.27 21.29
C ILE A 237 27.25 17.49 21.07
N PHE A 238 26.85 18.19 22.11
CA PHE A 238 26.01 19.37 22.00
C PHE A 238 26.73 20.55 21.33
N LEU A 239 28.03 20.73 21.58
CA LEU A 239 28.81 21.72 20.86
C LEU A 239 28.94 21.39 19.36
N SER A 240 29.11 20.11 19.05
CA SER A 240 29.12 19.62 17.66
C SER A 240 27.79 19.89 16.96
N ASP A 241 26.64 19.73 17.65
CA ASP A 241 25.33 20.05 17.11
C ASP A 241 25.18 21.55 16.75
N VAL A 242 25.69 22.44 17.60
CA VAL A 242 25.72 23.88 17.28
C VAL A 242 26.47 24.14 15.97
N VAL A 243 27.63 23.50 15.78
CA VAL A 243 28.43 23.66 14.56
C VAL A 243 27.69 23.11 13.33
N ILE A 244 27.04 21.95 13.46
CA ILE A 244 26.27 21.32 12.36
C ILE A 244 25.06 22.19 11.99
N ASN A 245 24.37 22.79 12.95
CA ASN A 245 23.21 23.65 12.69
C ASN A 245 23.56 24.92 11.90
N PHE A 246 24.79 25.43 11.98
CA PHE A 246 25.28 26.50 11.09
C PHE A 246 25.38 26.10 9.62
N ARG A 247 25.37 24.80 9.32
CA ARG A 247 25.50 24.23 7.98
C ARG A 247 24.26 23.47 7.50
N THR A 248 23.18 23.50 8.26
CA THR A 248 21.94 22.78 7.95
C THR A 248 20.94 23.71 7.29
N THR A 249 20.38 23.30 6.15
CA THR A 249 19.31 24.03 5.44
C THR A 249 18.04 24.12 6.30
N TYR A 250 17.22 25.13 6.05
CA TYR A 250 15.92 25.30 6.69
C TYR A 250 14.86 25.65 5.65
N VAL A 251 13.58 25.44 6.01
CA VAL A 251 12.42 25.81 5.19
C VAL A 251 11.95 27.19 5.61
N ASP A 252 11.85 28.11 4.67
CA ASP A 252 11.31 29.45 4.92
C ASP A 252 9.78 29.41 5.06
N GLY A 253 9.18 30.47 5.60
CA GLY A 253 7.72 30.61 5.75
C GLY A 253 6.92 30.53 4.45
N THR A 254 7.59 30.58 3.29
CA THR A 254 7.01 30.38 1.95
C THR A 254 7.11 28.94 1.43
N GLY A 255 7.69 28.02 2.23
CA GLY A 255 7.88 26.61 1.86
C GLY A 255 9.13 26.34 1.01
N HIS A 256 9.96 27.35 0.72
CA HIS A 256 11.20 27.18 -0.04
C HIS A 256 12.36 26.73 0.85
N ILE A 257 13.17 25.78 0.34
CA ILE A 257 14.39 25.32 1.02
C ILE A 257 15.50 26.35 0.78
N VAL A 258 15.95 26.98 1.88
CA VAL A 258 17.06 27.94 1.84
C VAL A 258 18.37 27.20 2.02
N SER A 259 19.22 27.20 0.97
CA SER A 259 20.55 26.57 0.96
C SER A 259 21.71 27.57 0.92
N HIS A 260 21.43 28.86 0.99
CA HIS A 260 22.46 29.92 0.93
C HIS A 260 23.14 30.13 2.29
N PRO A 261 24.48 29.92 2.45
CA PRO A 261 25.18 29.92 3.73
C PRO A 261 24.94 31.17 4.60
N PRO A 262 25.02 32.40 4.10
CA PRO A 262 24.80 33.60 4.91
C PRO A 262 23.39 33.69 5.49
N LEU A 263 22.38 33.21 4.75
CA LEU A 263 21.02 33.24 5.21
C LEU A 263 20.77 32.18 6.31
N ILE A 264 21.39 31.01 6.18
CA ILE A 264 21.36 29.97 7.21
C ILE A 264 21.97 30.49 8.51
N VAL A 265 23.15 31.06 8.44
CA VAL A 265 23.84 31.62 9.60
C VAL A 265 23.04 32.73 10.26
N ARG A 266 22.46 33.65 9.48
CA ARG A 266 21.62 34.74 10.00
C ARG A 266 20.37 34.20 10.71
N ASN A 267 19.67 33.28 10.06
CA ASN A 267 18.45 32.69 10.65
C ASN A 267 18.76 31.96 11.97
N TYR A 268 19.84 31.21 12.03
CA TYR A 268 20.22 30.49 13.24
C TYR A 268 20.65 31.43 14.37
N ILE A 269 21.44 32.47 14.08
CA ILE A 269 21.91 33.46 15.09
C ILE A 269 20.72 34.23 15.67
N THR A 270 19.77 34.67 14.84
CA THR A 270 18.60 35.42 15.29
C THR A 270 17.55 34.54 15.98
N GLY A 271 17.63 33.23 15.80
CA GLY A 271 16.69 32.25 16.37
C GLY A 271 17.25 31.53 17.60
N TRP A 272 17.74 30.31 17.40
CA TRP A 272 18.04 29.36 18.48
C TRP A 272 19.49 29.35 18.97
N PHE A 273 20.41 30.01 18.29
CA PHE A 273 21.85 29.96 18.57
C PHE A 273 22.20 30.30 20.03
N VAL A 274 21.61 31.37 20.58
CA VAL A 274 21.93 31.83 21.94
C VAL A 274 21.54 30.75 22.97
N ILE A 275 20.37 30.15 22.80
CA ILE A 275 19.87 29.11 23.70
C ILE A 275 20.71 27.84 23.56
N ASP A 276 21.03 27.42 22.34
CA ASP A 276 21.83 26.24 22.07
C ASP A 276 23.28 26.41 22.58
N LEU A 277 23.85 27.60 22.42
CA LEU A 277 25.17 27.91 22.95
C LEU A 277 25.20 27.89 24.48
N LEU A 278 24.24 28.58 25.12
CA LEU A 278 24.14 28.55 26.57
C LEU A 278 23.96 27.12 27.08
N ALA A 279 23.16 26.29 26.41
CA ALA A 279 22.96 24.90 26.78
C ALA A 279 24.18 23.98 26.53
N ALA A 280 25.13 24.39 25.69
CA ALA A 280 26.33 23.61 25.34
C ALA A 280 27.56 24.00 26.17
N LEU A 281 27.50 25.07 26.99
CA LEU A 281 28.63 25.49 27.80
C LEU A 281 28.92 24.49 28.93
N PRO A 282 30.21 24.22 29.20
CA PRO A 282 30.61 23.40 30.34
C PRO A 282 30.45 24.22 31.65
N TYR A 283 29.30 24.11 32.30
CA TYR A 283 28.97 24.88 33.48
C TYR A 283 29.77 24.51 34.73
N GLU A 284 30.56 23.46 34.69
CA GLU A 284 31.44 23.04 35.80
C GLU A 284 32.47 24.11 36.20
N ILE A 285 32.76 25.01 35.26
CA ILE A 285 33.73 26.10 35.47
C ILE A 285 33.10 27.28 36.23
N PHE A 286 31.79 27.38 36.31
CA PHE A 286 31.07 28.51 36.90
C PHE A 286 30.40 28.14 38.25
N THR A 287 30.47 28.98 39.25
CA THR A 287 29.88 28.77 40.58
C THR A 287 28.34 28.64 40.58
N LEU A 288 27.64 29.11 39.56
CA LEU A 288 26.19 28.98 39.33
C LEU A 288 25.83 27.82 38.39
N GLY A 289 26.80 26.95 38.10
CA GLY A 289 26.71 25.95 37.03
C GLY A 289 25.53 24.97 37.15
N ASP A 290 25.16 24.61 38.37
CA ASP A 290 24.14 23.56 38.59
C ASP A 290 22.73 23.96 38.10
N VAL A 291 22.31 25.21 38.34
CA VAL A 291 21.01 25.72 37.88
C VAL A 291 21.03 26.01 36.37
N LEU A 292 22.14 26.49 35.84
CA LEU A 292 22.29 26.78 34.41
C LEU A 292 22.25 25.50 33.55
N ARG A 293 22.65 24.34 34.11
CA ARG A 293 22.50 23.03 33.43
C ARG A 293 21.05 22.72 33.04
N LEU A 294 20.06 23.24 33.79
CA LEU A 294 18.64 23.09 33.46
C LEU A 294 18.26 23.76 32.12
N LEU A 295 19.06 24.72 31.62
CA LEU A 295 18.84 25.30 30.30
C LEU A 295 18.99 24.26 29.17
N ARG A 296 19.69 23.13 29.42
CA ARG A 296 19.75 22.02 28.45
C ARG A 296 18.37 21.43 28.16
N LEU A 297 17.43 21.56 29.12
CA LEU A 297 16.05 21.10 28.94
C LEU A 297 15.27 21.89 27.86
N SER A 298 15.70 23.12 27.51
CA SER A 298 15.08 23.90 26.45
C SER A 298 15.19 23.21 25.08
N ARG A 299 16.23 22.39 24.86
CA ARG A 299 16.40 21.58 23.64
C ARG A 299 15.34 20.50 23.51
N PHE A 300 14.89 19.94 24.63
CA PHE A 300 13.80 18.96 24.64
C PHE A 300 12.53 19.57 24.04
N ILE A 301 12.18 20.79 24.43
CA ILE A 301 10.97 21.49 23.96
C ILE A 301 11.06 21.75 22.44
N ARG A 302 12.24 22.13 21.93
CA ARG A 302 12.44 22.37 20.50
C ARG A 302 12.27 21.08 19.68
N LYS A 303 12.95 20.01 20.10
CA LYS A 303 12.88 18.72 19.40
C LYS A 303 11.49 18.08 19.48
N PHE A 304 10.78 18.31 20.56
CA PHE A 304 9.40 17.84 20.72
C PHE A 304 8.50 18.33 19.58
N ASN A 305 8.58 19.61 19.21
CA ASN A 305 7.75 20.19 18.16
C ASN A 305 8.03 19.62 16.75
N GLU A 306 9.25 19.12 16.49
CA GLU A 306 9.61 18.51 15.19
C GLU A 306 8.96 17.13 14.97
N TYR A 307 8.62 16.40 16.06
CA TYR A 307 8.08 15.03 15.99
C TYR A 307 6.56 14.94 16.16
N VAL A 308 5.87 16.06 16.34
CA VAL A 308 4.41 16.13 16.59
C VAL A 308 3.56 15.71 15.37
N GLU A 309 4.13 15.65 14.17
CA GLU A 309 3.39 15.37 12.92
C GLU A 309 2.86 13.92 12.81
N TYR A 310 3.34 12.97 13.63
CA TYR A 310 2.94 11.56 13.55
C TYR A 310 2.02 11.18 14.72
N GLY A 311 0.72 10.98 14.45
CA GLY A 311 -0.29 10.74 15.48
C GLY A 311 0.04 9.66 16.52
N ALA A 312 0.50 8.48 16.10
CA ALA A 312 0.87 7.39 17.03
C ALA A 312 2.13 7.72 17.85
N THR A 313 3.12 8.36 17.23
CA THR A 313 4.37 8.80 17.87
C THR A 313 4.07 9.87 18.92
N MET A 314 3.10 10.73 18.66
CA MET A 314 2.63 11.76 19.58
C MET A 314 2.14 11.17 20.90
N ILE A 315 1.37 10.07 20.89
CA ILE A 315 0.88 9.42 22.11
C ILE A 315 2.06 8.94 22.97
N VAL A 316 3.01 8.24 22.36
CA VAL A 316 4.19 7.72 23.07
C VAL A 316 5.01 8.86 23.68
N LEU A 317 5.24 9.93 22.91
CA LEU A 317 6.00 11.09 23.33
C LEU A 317 5.28 11.84 24.49
N LEU A 318 3.96 11.95 24.40
CA LEU A 318 3.13 12.58 25.42
C LEU A 318 3.16 11.80 26.75
N MET A 319 3.06 10.46 26.69
CA MET A 319 3.19 9.58 27.86
C MET A 319 4.58 9.67 28.48
N PHE A 320 5.61 9.71 27.64
CA PHE A 320 6.98 9.88 28.10
C PHE A 320 7.18 11.25 28.80
N THR A 321 6.65 12.33 28.22
CA THR A 321 6.70 13.68 28.81
C THR A 321 5.99 13.72 30.14
N TYR A 322 4.87 13.01 30.31
CA TYR A 322 4.15 12.89 31.56
C TYR A 322 5.04 12.28 32.69
N VAL A 323 5.70 11.16 32.36
CA VAL A 323 6.63 10.49 33.29
C VAL A 323 7.83 11.39 33.60
N LEU A 324 8.34 12.12 32.60
CA LEU A 324 9.47 13.04 32.79
C LEU A 324 9.11 14.22 33.69
N VAL A 325 7.93 14.81 33.53
CA VAL A 325 7.45 15.87 34.46
C VAL A 325 7.26 15.33 35.86
N ALA A 326 6.71 14.12 36.02
CA ALA A 326 6.62 13.47 37.32
C ALA A 326 7.98 13.29 38.00
N HIS A 327 9.00 12.89 37.21
CA HIS A 327 10.38 12.79 37.66
C HIS A 327 10.94 14.14 38.12
N TRP A 328 10.75 15.21 37.34
CA TRP A 328 11.23 16.55 37.73
C TRP A 328 10.56 17.05 38.99
N LEU A 329 9.25 16.87 39.14
CA LEU A 329 8.51 17.23 40.33
C LEU A 329 8.93 16.39 41.53
N ALA A 330 9.28 15.11 41.33
CA ALA A 330 9.83 14.25 42.39
C ALA A 330 11.19 14.75 42.92
N CYS A 331 12.05 15.20 42.01
CA CYS A 331 13.34 15.80 42.37
C CYS A 331 13.15 17.09 43.20
N ILE A 332 12.23 17.95 42.77
CA ILE A 332 11.92 19.18 43.51
C ILE A 332 11.31 18.86 44.90
N TRP A 333 10.35 17.90 44.95
CA TRP A 333 9.72 17.44 46.17
C TRP A 333 10.73 16.92 47.19
N TYR A 334 11.68 16.10 46.72
CA TYR A 334 12.77 15.63 47.58
C TYR A 334 13.63 16.79 48.09
N ARG A 335 13.96 17.76 47.23
CA ARG A 335 14.79 18.90 47.61
C ARG A 335 14.15 19.76 48.70
N ILE A 336 12.84 20.05 48.58
CA ILE A 336 12.07 20.77 49.61
C ILE A 336 12.09 19.99 50.93
N GLY A 337 11.78 18.68 50.89
CA GLY A 337 11.79 17.85 52.09
C GLY A 337 13.17 17.72 52.74
N PHE A 338 14.25 17.77 51.96
CA PHE A 338 15.62 17.74 52.47
C PHE A 338 16.01 19.06 53.17
N ASP A 339 15.65 20.20 52.57
CA ASP A 339 15.95 21.51 53.16
C ASP A 339 15.13 21.76 54.45
N GLU A 340 13.92 21.21 54.57
CA GLU A 340 13.02 21.29 55.72
C GLU A 340 13.12 20.08 56.65
N CYS A 341 14.15 19.23 56.55
CA CYS A 341 14.28 17.97 57.30
C CYS A 341 14.39 18.17 58.82
N THR A 342 14.78 19.33 59.30
CA THR A 342 14.84 19.66 60.71
C THR A 342 13.48 19.90 61.38
N THR A 343 12.44 20.01 60.55
CA THR A 343 11.04 20.17 60.93
C THR A 343 10.27 18.87 60.72
N PHE A 344 8.97 18.85 61.06
CA PHE A 344 8.11 17.66 60.82
C PHE A 344 7.72 17.47 59.33
N GLY A 345 8.71 17.41 58.43
CA GLY A 345 8.49 17.17 56.99
C GLY A 345 8.23 15.70 56.65
N TRP A 346 7.87 15.45 55.38
CA TRP A 346 7.62 14.09 54.85
C TRP A 346 8.88 13.20 54.91
N LEU A 347 10.06 13.78 54.70
CA LEU A 347 11.33 13.05 54.72
C LEU A 347 11.70 12.65 56.17
N HIS A 348 11.34 13.48 57.15
CA HIS A 348 11.45 13.14 58.55
C HIS A 348 10.59 11.93 58.90
N SER A 349 9.32 11.94 58.48
CA SER A 349 8.41 10.80 58.69
C SER A 349 8.93 9.51 58.04
N LEU A 350 9.55 9.60 56.86
CA LEU A 350 10.18 8.48 56.19
C LEU A 350 11.40 7.94 56.98
N ALA A 351 12.22 8.83 57.54
CA ALA A 351 13.36 8.45 58.38
C ALA A 351 12.90 7.70 59.64
N GLU A 352 11.84 8.17 60.28
CA GLU A 352 11.25 7.54 61.47
C GLU A 352 10.69 6.13 61.13
N GLN A 353 9.95 5.99 60.01
CA GLN A 353 9.45 4.71 59.55
C GLN A 353 10.57 3.72 59.20
N SER A 354 11.73 4.23 58.75
CA SER A 354 12.91 3.42 58.42
C SER A 354 13.72 2.99 59.64
N GLY A 355 13.26 3.33 60.86
CA GLY A 355 13.92 2.94 62.14
C GLY A 355 15.19 3.72 62.45
N ILE A 356 15.42 4.86 61.80
CA ILE A 356 16.53 5.77 62.09
C ILE A 356 16.14 6.63 63.29
N THR A 357 16.26 6.04 64.49
CA THR A 357 15.74 6.61 65.75
C THR A 357 16.70 7.57 66.50
N ALA A 358 17.84 7.92 65.93
CA ALA A 358 18.72 8.92 66.50
C ALA A 358 18.08 10.33 66.43
N LYS A 359 18.22 11.15 67.47
CA LYS A 359 17.75 12.55 67.58
C LYS A 359 17.84 13.21 66.21
N VAL A 360 16.68 13.57 65.66
CA VAL A 360 16.55 14.05 64.29
C VAL A 360 17.35 15.33 64.11
N ASN A 361 18.55 15.17 63.64
CA ASN A 361 19.42 16.23 63.15
C ASN A 361 19.56 16.09 61.68
N TYR A 362 20.06 17.07 60.95
CA TYR A 362 20.39 17.08 59.54
C TYR A 362 21.06 15.78 59.03
N THR A 363 21.86 15.14 59.91
CA THR A 363 22.54 13.87 59.68
C THR A 363 21.61 12.66 59.52
N SER A 364 20.40 12.69 60.08
CA SER A 364 19.47 11.55 60.00
C SER A 364 18.82 11.40 58.63
N CYS A 365 18.50 12.51 57.96
CA CYS A 365 17.95 12.49 56.60
C CYS A 365 18.99 12.08 55.55
N GLN A 366 20.29 12.30 55.82
CA GLN A 366 21.38 11.83 54.95
C GLN A 366 21.59 10.32 55.00
N GLN A 367 21.10 9.63 56.02
CA GLN A 367 21.22 8.17 56.17
C GLN A 367 20.16 7.38 55.40
N ILE A 368 19.12 8.07 54.91
CA ILE A 368 18.10 7.41 54.06
C ILE A 368 18.73 7.05 52.72
N SER A 369 18.53 5.81 52.26
CA SER A 369 19.04 5.40 50.94
C SER A 369 18.40 6.23 49.84
N VAL A 370 19.22 6.67 48.88
CA VAL A 370 18.78 7.46 47.72
C VAL A 370 17.64 6.76 46.98
N ALA A 371 17.72 5.43 46.81
CA ALA A 371 16.70 4.64 46.17
C ALA A 371 15.33 4.72 46.88
N SER A 372 15.30 4.63 48.22
CA SER A 372 14.06 4.75 49.00
C SER A 372 13.49 6.16 48.93
N ALA A 373 14.34 7.19 49.11
CA ALA A 373 13.92 8.57 49.01
C ALA A 373 13.35 8.93 47.64
N TYR A 374 14.02 8.52 46.56
CA TYR A 374 13.57 8.76 45.19
C TYR A 374 12.26 8.03 44.87
N SER A 375 12.17 6.73 45.21
CA SER A 375 10.95 5.95 44.98
C SER A 375 9.74 6.53 45.68
N THR A 376 9.92 6.99 46.96
CA THR A 376 8.86 7.63 47.75
C THR A 376 8.45 8.98 47.16
N SER A 377 9.43 9.79 46.71
CA SER A 377 9.18 11.07 46.07
C SER A 377 8.41 10.89 44.74
N LEU A 378 8.83 9.92 43.90
CA LEU A 378 8.17 9.63 42.65
C LEU A 378 6.76 9.07 42.85
N TYR A 379 6.59 8.20 43.85
CA TYR A 379 5.27 7.66 44.24
C TYR A 379 4.31 8.78 44.67
N PHE A 380 4.76 9.73 45.50
CA PHE A 380 3.95 10.88 45.91
C PHE A 380 3.54 11.74 44.70
N THR A 381 4.51 12.11 43.86
CA THR A 381 4.23 12.96 42.69
C THR A 381 3.33 12.25 41.69
N MET A 382 3.55 10.96 41.40
CA MET A 382 2.68 10.19 40.51
C MET A 382 1.26 10.06 41.07
N SER A 383 1.11 9.76 42.38
CA SER A 383 -0.23 9.65 42.99
C SER A 383 -0.98 10.98 43.00
N SER A 384 -0.26 12.10 43.11
CA SER A 384 -0.83 13.45 43.05
C SER A 384 -1.18 13.88 41.63
N LEU A 385 -0.30 13.64 40.64
CA LEU A 385 -0.53 13.95 39.23
C LEU A 385 -1.66 13.11 38.63
N THR A 386 -1.77 11.83 39.01
CA THR A 386 -2.86 10.95 38.59
C THR A 386 -4.17 11.18 39.35
N THR A 387 -4.20 12.12 40.29
CA THR A 387 -5.37 12.44 41.11
C THR A 387 -5.87 11.30 42.00
N VAL A 388 -5.05 10.26 42.25
CA VAL A 388 -5.41 9.12 43.12
C VAL A 388 -5.32 9.50 44.57
N GLY A 389 -4.19 10.09 44.99
CA GLY A 389 -3.97 10.68 46.32
C GLY A 389 -4.18 9.71 47.48
N PHE A 390 -3.42 8.61 47.56
CA PHE A 390 -3.54 7.62 48.66
C PHE A 390 -3.36 8.19 50.06
N GLY A 391 -2.62 9.29 50.24
CA GLY A 391 -2.46 9.98 51.52
C GLY A 391 -1.46 9.36 52.50
N ASN A 392 -0.80 8.25 52.13
CA ASN A 392 0.23 7.61 52.99
C ASN A 392 1.55 8.38 53.01
N VAL A 393 1.82 9.20 52.03
CA VAL A 393 2.86 10.24 52.02
C VAL A 393 2.15 11.57 51.88
N SER A 394 2.34 12.47 52.86
CA SER A 394 1.59 13.73 52.94
C SER A 394 2.50 14.92 53.21
N ALA A 395 2.04 16.08 52.74
CA ALA A 395 2.70 17.35 53.00
C ALA A 395 2.44 17.83 54.43
N ASN A 396 3.48 18.01 55.23
CA ASN A 396 3.37 18.40 56.65
C ASN A 396 3.74 19.87 56.84
N THR A 397 4.77 20.36 56.17
CA THR A 397 5.26 21.73 56.26
C THR A 397 4.51 22.69 55.34
N ILE A 398 4.67 24.00 55.53
CA ILE A 398 4.02 25.01 54.68
C ILE A 398 4.57 24.96 53.26
N GLY A 399 5.89 24.80 53.06
CA GLY A 399 6.52 24.70 51.75
C GLY A 399 6.04 23.45 50.99
N GLU A 400 5.98 22.30 51.69
CA GLU A 400 5.44 21.06 51.11
C GLU A 400 3.98 21.21 50.70
N LYS A 401 3.12 21.87 51.50
CA LYS A 401 1.71 22.09 51.19
C LYS A 401 1.52 23.00 49.97
N ILE A 402 2.27 24.10 49.88
CA ILE A 402 2.21 25.02 48.74
C ILE A 402 2.61 24.27 47.44
N PHE A 403 3.71 23.52 47.49
CA PHE A 403 4.18 22.75 46.35
C PHE A 403 3.19 21.66 45.95
N SER A 404 2.55 20.97 46.90
CA SER A 404 1.51 19.98 46.62
C SER A 404 0.30 20.57 45.90
N ILE A 405 -0.14 21.79 46.28
CA ILE A 405 -1.22 22.49 45.56
C ILE A 405 -0.83 22.74 44.08
N ILE A 406 0.40 23.19 43.87
CA ILE A 406 0.89 23.43 42.49
C ILE A 406 0.93 22.12 41.69
N ILE A 407 1.42 21.00 42.26
CA ILE A 407 1.42 19.68 41.63
C ILE A 407 0.01 19.24 41.25
N MET A 408 -0.97 19.41 42.14
CA MET A 408 -2.37 19.02 41.86
C MET A 408 -2.96 19.80 40.69
N ILE A 409 -2.69 21.10 40.57
CA ILE A 409 -3.13 21.94 39.48
C ILE A 409 -2.45 21.49 38.18
N ILE A 410 -1.13 21.31 38.17
CA ILE A 410 -0.36 20.83 37.02
C ILE A 410 -0.89 19.45 36.58
N GLY A 411 -1.11 18.54 37.54
CA GLY A 411 -1.61 17.18 37.24
C GLY A 411 -2.97 17.18 36.59
N SER A 412 -3.91 17.97 37.08
CA SER A 412 -5.25 18.06 36.47
C SER A 412 -5.21 18.64 35.05
N LEU A 413 -4.43 19.71 34.84
CA LEU A 413 -4.26 20.32 33.50
C LEU A 413 -3.56 19.36 32.52
N MET A 414 -2.49 18.68 32.98
CA MET A 414 -1.80 17.70 32.14
C MET A 414 -2.69 16.52 31.78
N SER A 415 -3.45 15.99 32.71
CA SER A 415 -4.38 14.90 32.46
C SER A 415 -5.43 15.31 31.41
N ALA A 416 -6.03 16.49 31.55
CA ALA A 416 -6.98 17.03 30.56
C ALA A 416 -6.34 17.18 29.19
N PHE A 417 -5.10 17.70 29.11
CA PHE A 417 -4.36 17.86 27.87
C PHE A 417 -4.06 16.51 27.21
N ILE A 418 -3.62 15.51 27.97
CA ILE A 418 -3.32 14.17 27.48
C ILE A 418 -4.58 13.50 26.93
N PHE A 419 -5.68 13.49 27.70
CA PHE A 419 -6.94 12.88 27.25
C PHE A 419 -7.49 13.57 26.00
N GLY A 420 -7.38 14.90 25.90
CA GLY A 420 -7.79 15.66 24.71
C GLY A 420 -7.00 15.24 23.47
N ASN A 421 -5.68 15.18 23.57
CA ASN A 421 -4.81 14.77 22.44
C ASN A 421 -5.00 13.29 22.07
N VAL A 422 -5.08 12.38 23.04
CA VAL A 422 -5.33 10.96 22.78
C VAL A 422 -6.68 10.79 22.07
N THR A 423 -7.72 11.52 22.50
CA THR A 423 -9.03 11.45 21.86
C THR A 423 -8.97 11.95 20.41
N ALA A 424 -8.29 13.07 20.15
CA ALA A 424 -8.11 13.61 18.79
C ALA A 424 -7.37 12.62 17.89
N ILE A 425 -6.28 12.03 18.36
CA ILE A 425 -5.50 11.05 17.60
C ILE A 425 -6.33 9.78 17.32
N LEU A 426 -7.08 9.29 18.31
CA LEU A 426 -7.97 8.15 18.12
C LEU A 426 -9.06 8.46 17.08
N GLN A 427 -9.65 9.67 17.10
CA GLN A 427 -10.61 10.09 16.07
C GLN A 427 -9.98 10.10 14.68
N GLU A 428 -8.74 10.57 14.55
CA GLU A 428 -8.00 10.57 13.28
C GLU A 428 -7.74 9.15 12.78
N LEU A 429 -7.23 8.26 13.63
CA LEU A 429 -6.96 6.85 13.30
C LEU A 429 -8.23 6.09 12.88
N TYR A 430 -9.36 6.38 13.49
CA TYR A 430 -10.65 5.75 13.16
C TYR A 430 -11.45 6.50 12.10
N SER A 431 -10.99 7.61 11.58
CA SER A 431 -11.74 8.47 10.64
C SER A 431 -12.18 7.73 9.39
N SER A 432 -11.31 6.91 8.79
CA SER A 432 -11.64 6.09 7.62
C SER A 432 -12.73 5.06 7.90
N THR A 433 -12.68 4.42 9.07
CA THR A 433 -13.69 3.44 9.50
C THR A 433 -15.02 4.13 9.82
N GLN A 434 -14.99 5.30 10.44
CA GLN A 434 -16.19 6.11 10.69
C GLN A 434 -16.84 6.57 9.39
N ARG A 435 -16.05 7.01 8.39
CA ARG A 435 -16.54 7.37 7.06
C ARG A 435 -17.21 6.19 6.38
N TYR A 436 -16.64 4.99 6.44
CA TYR A 436 -17.24 3.76 5.94
C TYR A 436 -18.62 3.51 6.55
N HIS A 437 -18.70 3.52 7.88
CA HIS A 437 -19.96 3.27 8.58
C HIS A 437 -21.00 4.38 8.36
N ALA A 438 -20.58 5.65 8.21
CA ALA A 438 -21.48 6.75 7.91
C ALA A 438 -22.13 6.56 6.53
N ILE A 439 -21.33 6.31 5.48
CA ILE A 439 -21.85 6.09 4.13
C ILE A 439 -22.75 4.84 4.09
N LEU A 440 -22.36 3.75 4.75
CA LEU A 440 -23.17 2.54 4.82
C LEU A 440 -24.53 2.80 5.50
N LYS A 441 -24.55 3.61 6.55
CA LYS A 441 -25.79 4.02 7.24
C LYS A 441 -26.69 4.87 6.34
N ASP A 442 -26.10 5.84 5.64
CA ASP A 442 -26.82 6.71 4.73
C ASP A 442 -27.39 5.92 3.54
N MET A 443 -26.63 4.96 3.00
CA MET A 443 -27.09 4.05 1.95
C MET A 443 -28.27 3.18 2.43
N LYS A 444 -28.21 2.64 3.65
CA LYS A 444 -29.34 1.89 4.23
C LYS A 444 -30.57 2.76 4.39
N ARG A 445 -30.40 4.02 4.82
CA ARG A 445 -31.49 5.00 4.93
C ARG A 445 -32.07 5.32 3.56
N PHE A 446 -31.23 5.56 2.55
CA PHE A 446 -31.65 5.76 1.17
C PHE A 446 -32.47 4.58 0.65
N ASN A 447 -32.00 3.34 0.86
CA ASN A 447 -32.70 2.14 0.47
C ASN A 447 -34.08 2.01 1.11
N GLN A 448 -34.27 2.49 2.35
CA GLN A 448 -35.58 2.53 3.03
C GLN A 448 -36.50 3.59 2.47
N VAL A 449 -36.00 4.83 2.28
CA VAL A 449 -36.80 5.95 1.80
C VAL A 449 -37.35 5.68 0.40
N TYR A 450 -36.52 5.16 -0.50
CA TYR A 450 -36.91 4.87 -1.88
C TYR A 450 -37.46 3.46 -2.08
N SER A 451 -37.59 2.65 -0.99
CA SER A 451 -38.18 1.31 -1.02
C SER A 451 -37.60 0.41 -2.12
N LEU A 452 -36.26 0.39 -2.26
CA LEU A 452 -35.61 -0.37 -3.31
C LEU A 452 -35.91 -1.88 -3.20
N PRO A 453 -36.12 -2.61 -4.33
CA PRO A 453 -36.28 -4.05 -4.37
C PRO A 453 -35.10 -4.76 -3.68
N LYS A 454 -35.36 -5.91 -3.06
CA LYS A 454 -34.35 -6.66 -2.28
C LYS A 454 -33.08 -6.97 -3.08
N ASP A 455 -33.24 -7.39 -4.34
CA ASP A 455 -32.13 -7.75 -5.22
C ASP A 455 -31.25 -6.54 -5.58
N LEU A 456 -31.88 -5.40 -5.89
CA LEU A 456 -31.17 -4.14 -6.19
C LEU A 456 -30.44 -3.63 -4.94
N ARG A 457 -31.07 -3.70 -3.76
CA ARG A 457 -30.45 -3.30 -2.49
C ARG A 457 -29.17 -4.10 -2.22
N ARG A 458 -29.25 -5.42 -2.40
CA ARG A 458 -28.11 -6.31 -2.20
C ARG A 458 -26.97 -5.97 -3.17
N ARG A 459 -27.25 -5.77 -4.46
CA ARG A 459 -26.25 -5.38 -5.45
C ARG A 459 -25.58 -4.06 -5.11
N VAL A 460 -26.32 -3.05 -4.65
CA VAL A 460 -25.77 -1.76 -4.22
C VAL A 460 -24.86 -1.90 -3.00
N GLU A 461 -25.25 -2.72 -2.02
CA GLU A 461 -24.44 -3.01 -0.84
C GLU A 461 -23.14 -3.76 -1.21
N ASP A 462 -23.24 -4.80 -2.03
CA ASP A 462 -22.07 -5.59 -2.50
C ASP A 462 -21.12 -4.71 -3.34
N TYR A 463 -21.65 -3.88 -4.21
CA TYR A 463 -20.84 -2.92 -5.00
C TYR A 463 -20.10 -1.93 -4.10
N PHE A 464 -20.77 -1.36 -3.09
CA PHE A 464 -20.14 -0.43 -2.16
C PHE A 464 -19.02 -1.10 -1.38
N ILE A 465 -19.23 -2.32 -0.87
CA ILE A 465 -18.22 -3.08 -0.10
C ILE A 465 -16.99 -3.36 -0.98
N SER A 466 -17.19 -3.81 -2.22
CA SER A 466 -16.10 -4.13 -3.13
C SER A 466 -15.33 -2.87 -3.57
N SER A 467 -16.04 -1.80 -3.92
CA SER A 467 -15.43 -0.52 -4.29
C SER A 467 -14.64 0.09 -3.13
N TRP A 468 -15.17 0.01 -1.90
CA TRP A 468 -14.44 0.45 -0.71
C TRP A 468 -13.19 -0.39 -0.44
N ALA A 469 -13.25 -1.71 -0.64
CA ALA A 469 -12.10 -2.59 -0.47
C ALA A 469 -10.97 -2.27 -1.45
N ALA A 470 -11.31 -1.92 -2.70
CA ALA A 470 -10.38 -1.54 -3.75
C ALA A 470 -9.77 -0.14 -3.53
N THR A 471 -10.62 0.85 -3.24
CA THR A 471 -10.20 2.28 -3.14
C THR A 471 -9.80 2.68 -1.71
N LYS A 472 -10.12 1.87 -0.69
CA LYS A 472 -10.02 2.19 0.75
C LYS A 472 -10.74 3.49 1.13
N GLY A 473 -11.78 3.85 0.37
CA GLY A 473 -12.55 5.07 0.54
C GLY A 473 -11.88 6.35 0.04
N ILE A 474 -10.78 6.23 -0.71
CA ILE A 474 -10.08 7.37 -1.29
C ILE A 474 -10.78 7.77 -2.60
N ASP A 475 -11.24 9.02 -2.69
CA ASP A 475 -11.71 9.60 -3.95
C ASP A 475 -10.51 10.19 -4.70
N THR A 476 -10.02 9.43 -5.69
CA THR A 476 -8.87 9.82 -6.49
C THR A 476 -9.09 11.11 -7.27
N LYS A 477 -10.34 11.36 -7.72
CA LYS A 477 -10.67 12.58 -8.48
C LYS A 477 -10.60 13.83 -7.59
N GLU A 478 -11.02 13.73 -6.33
CA GLU A 478 -10.99 14.82 -5.37
C GLU A 478 -9.55 15.14 -4.92
N ILE A 479 -8.77 14.11 -4.62
CA ILE A 479 -7.37 14.27 -4.18
C ILE A 479 -6.51 14.87 -5.28
N LEU A 480 -6.67 14.42 -6.53
CA LEU A 480 -5.89 14.95 -7.65
C LEU A 480 -6.07 16.47 -7.84
N LYS A 481 -7.19 17.07 -7.44
CA LYS A 481 -7.42 18.52 -7.57
C LYS A 481 -6.46 19.38 -6.75
N TYR A 482 -5.85 18.83 -5.69
CA TYR A 482 -4.92 19.57 -4.83
C TYR A 482 -3.54 19.78 -5.46
N TRP A 483 -3.18 19.05 -6.52
CA TRP A 483 -1.87 19.13 -7.16
C TRP A 483 -1.90 19.94 -8.47
N PRO A 484 -0.75 20.55 -8.87
CA PRO A 484 -0.59 21.16 -10.18
C PRO A 484 -0.90 20.16 -11.32
N LYS A 485 -1.34 20.67 -12.47
CA LYS A 485 -1.75 19.83 -13.61
C LYS A 485 -0.66 18.88 -14.10
N GLU A 486 0.60 19.32 -14.06
CA GLU A 486 1.76 18.54 -14.46
C GLU A 486 1.90 17.29 -13.56
N ILE A 487 1.82 17.46 -12.25
CA ILE A 487 1.89 16.36 -11.28
C ILE A 487 0.67 15.43 -11.42
N GLN A 488 -0.53 16.01 -11.64
CA GLN A 488 -1.74 15.20 -11.92
C GLN A 488 -1.54 14.29 -13.13
N ALA A 489 -0.96 14.81 -14.22
CA ALA A 489 -0.70 14.05 -15.44
C ALA A 489 0.31 12.93 -15.20
N GLU A 490 1.37 13.20 -14.42
CA GLU A 490 2.38 12.18 -14.06
C GLU A 490 1.78 11.06 -13.19
N ILE A 491 0.97 11.43 -12.19
CA ILE A 491 0.30 10.43 -11.34
C ILE A 491 -0.66 9.57 -12.17
N LYS A 492 -1.48 10.18 -13.05
CA LYS A 492 -2.38 9.45 -13.95
C LYS A 492 -1.62 8.55 -14.91
N MET A 493 -0.48 9.00 -15.43
CA MET A 493 0.40 8.19 -16.26
C MET A 493 0.94 6.99 -15.48
N HIS A 494 1.35 7.19 -14.22
CA HIS A 494 1.80 6.11 -13.36
C HIS A 494 0.68 5.11 -13.07
N MET A 495 -0.53 5.57 -12.75
CA MET A 495 -1.69 4.71 -12.50
C MET A 495 -2.07 3.86 -13.71
N ASN A 496 -1.95 4.42 -14.92
CA ASN A 496 -2.28 3.74 -16.18
C ASN A 496 -1.07 3.06 -16.85
N ARG A 497 0.15 3.14 -16.24
CA ARG A 497 1.42 2.67 -16.81
C ARG A 497 1.35 1.24 -17.34
N LYS A 498 0.69 0.36 -16.60
CA LYS A 498 0.61 -1.06 -16.97
C LYS A 498 -0.14 -1.27 -18.27
N ILE A 499 -1.27 -0.60 -18.46
CA ILE A 499 -2.06 -0.73 -19.69
C ILE A 499 -1.37 -0.06 -20.87
N LEU A 500 -0.81 1.13 -20.65
CA LEU A 500 -0.09 1.86 -21.70
C LEU A 500 1.14 1.09 -22.21
N ARG A 501 1.74 0.22 -21.37
CA ARG A 501 2.85 -0.64 -21.75
C ARG A 501 2.40 -1.96 -22.36
N ASP A 502 1.39 -2.62 -21.78
CA ASP A 502 1.02 -3.99 -22.13
C ASP A 502 0.11 -4.05 -23.38
N ALA A 503 -0.62 -2.97 -23.69
CA ALA A 503 -1.50 -2.94 -24.88
C ALA A 503 -0.75 -2.51 -26.14
N THR A 504 -0.76 -3.39 -27.15
CA THR A 504 -0.05 -3.20 -28.44
C THR A 504 -0.45 -1.95 -29.20
N CYS A 505 -1.68 -1.46 -29.01
CA CYS A 505 -2.18 -0.25 -29.67
C CYS A 505 -1.45 1.04 -29.27
N PHE A 506 -0.75 1.05 -28.14
CA PHE A 506 0.05 2.18 -27.67
C PHE A 506 1.53 2.09 -28.07
N SER A 507 1.97 0.99 -28.69
CA SER A 507 3.31 0.88 -29.26
C SER A 507 3.51 2.03 -30.27
N ASN A 508 4.69 2.64 -30.27
CA ASN A 508 5.02 3.78 -31.15
C ASN A 508 4.30 5.11 -30.83
N ALA A 509 3.57 5.22 -29.71
CA ALA A 509 3.01 6.49 -29.28
C ALA A 509 4.11 7.39 -28.68
N SER A 510 4.11 8.68 -29.04
CA SER A 510 5.01 9.66 -28.40
C SER A 510 4.67 9.83 -26.92
N GLU A 511 5.65 10.23 -26.11
CA GLU A 511 5.43 10.48 -24.67
C GLU A 511 4.29 11.50 -24.43
N GLY A 512 4.22 12.55 -25.25
CA GLY A 512 3.13 13.52 -25.20
C GLY A 512 1.77 12.91 -25.48
N CYS A 513 1.68 11.99 -26.45
CA CYS A 513 0.45 11.24 -26.76
C CYS A 513 0.03 10.36 -25.58
N LEU A 514 0.96 9.59 -25.01
CA LEU A 514 0.69 8.72 -23.85
C LEU A 514 0.24 9.53 -22.63
N ARG A 515 0.82 10.70 -22.40
CA ARG A 515 0.45 11.62 -21.33
C ARG A 515 -0.98 12.14 -21.50
N GLN A 516 -1.35 12.55 -22.71
CA GLN A 516 -2.71 12.98 -23.05
C GLN A 516 -3.73 11.84 -22.95
N MET A 517 -3.34 10.64 -23.34
CA MET A 517 -4.18 9.44 -23.19
C MET A 517 -4.40 9.09 -21.71
N ALA A 518 -3.33 9.06 -20.92
CA ALA A 518 -3.39 8.76 -19.48
C ALA A 518 -4.29 9.73 -18.71
N GLU A 519 -4.31 11.00 -19.08
CA GLU A 519 -5.17 12.01 -18.46
C GLU A 519 -6.66 11.73 -18.69
N ARG A 520 -7.01 11.13 -19.84
CA ARG A 520 -8.39 10.88 -20.27
C ARG A 520 -8.91 9.48 -19.93
N PHE A 521 -8.05 8.59 -19.45
CA PHE A 521 -8.50 7.30 -18.92
C PHE A 521 -9.29 7.46 -17.63
N GLU A 522 -10.39 6.71 -17.53
CA GLU A 522 -11.17 6.56 -16.30
C GLU A 522 -11.12 5.11 -15.83
N MET A 523 -10.94 4.90 -14.53
CA MET A 523 -11.02 3.58 -13.92
C MET A 523 -12.46 3.33 -13.48
N GLN A 524 -13.00 2.19 -13.88
CA GLN A 524 -14.35 1.74 -13.55
C GLN A 524 -14.30 0.37 -12.87
N HIS A 525 -14.99 0.22 -11.76
CA HIS A 525 -15.16 -1.05 -11.06
C HIS A 525 -16.54 -1.62 -11.36
N THR A 526 -16.63 -2.95 -11.53
CA THR A 526 -17.90 -3.64 -11.73
C THR A 526 -17.95 -4.89 -10.87
N GLY A 527 -19.15 -5.20 -10.32
CA GLY A 527 -19.38 -6.41 -9.52
C GLY A 527 -19.89 -7.60 -10.35
N PRO A 528 -19.80 -8.81 -9.79
CA PRO A 528 -20.33 -10.01 -10.45
C PRO A 528 -21.81 -9.86 -10.77
N GLY A 529 -22.19 -10.23 -12.00
CA GLY A 529 -23.57 -10.12 -12.48
C GLY A 529 -23.98 -8.73 -12.98
N ASP A 530 -23.11 -7.72 -12.86
CA ASP A 530 -23.39 -6.39 -13.40
C ASP A 530 -23.30 -6.38 -14.92
N ILE A 531 -24.27 -5.73 -15.55
CA ILE A 531 -24.30 -5.58 -17.01
C ILE A 531 -23.64 -4.24 -17.34
N LEU A 532 -22.51 -4.31 -18.01
CA LEU A 532 -21.75 -3.14 -18.43
C LEU A 532 -22.32 -2.50 -19.70
N ILE A 533 -22.74 -3.33 -20.66
CA ILE A 533 -23.33 -2.92 -21.93
C ILE A 533 -24.56 -3.78 -22.21
N HIS A 534 -25.69 -3.13 -22.47
CA HIS A 534 -26.91 -3.83 -22.91
C HIS A 534 -26.93 -4.01 -24.42
N SER A 535 -27.58 -5.09 -24.90
CA SER A 535 -27.86 -5.24 -26.32
C SER A 535 -28.66 -4.03 -26.85
N GLY A 536 -28.29 -3.51 -28.01
CA GLY A 536 -28.86 -2.30 -28.63
C GLY A 536 -28.33 -0.98 -28.07
N GLN A 537 -27.53 -0.98 -27.02
CA GLN A 537 -26.93 0.23 -26.45
C GLN A 537 -25.85 0.80 -27.37
N SER A 538 -25.74 2.16 -27.41
CA SER A 538 -24.69 2.83 -28.19
C SER A 538 -23.30 2.60 -27.59
N LEU A 539 -22.33 2.29 -28.45
CA LEU A 539 -20.92 2.08 -28.05
C LEU A 539 -20.21 3.43 -27.99
N ASN A 540 -19.99 3.92 -26.76
CA ASN A 540 -19.37 5.22 -26.52
C ASN A 540 -18.00 5.14 -25.84
N HIS A 541 -17.56 3.96 -25.41
CA HIS A 541 -16.31 3.76 -24.70
C HIS A 541 -15.55 2.57 -25.27
N LEU A 542 -14.23 2.67 -25.23
CA LEU A 542 -13.31 1.56 -25.44
C LEU A 542 -12.86 1.09 -24.06
N TYR A 543 -12.87 -0.22 -23.82
CA TYR A 543 -12.64 -0.84 -22.53
C TYR A 543 -11.40 -1.73 -22.56
N PHE A 544 -10.55 -1.57 -21.54
CA PHE A 544 -9.35 -2.38 -21.30
C PHE A 544 -9.51 -3.10 -19.97
N ILE A 545 -9.42 -4.43 -19.96
CA ILE A 545 -9.60 -5.22 -18.73
C ILE A 545 -8.28 -5.28 -17.95
N ALA A 546 -8.23 -4.64 -16.79
CA ALA A 546 -7.08 -4.71 -15.88
C ALA A 546 -7.12 -5.94 -14.98
N CYS A 547 -8.33 -6.30 -14.52
CA CYS A 547 -8.57 -7.45 -13.64
C CYS A 547 -9.98 -7.98 -13.84
N GLY A 548 -10.18 -9.29 -13.62
CA GLY A 548 -11.48 -9.92 -13.71
C GLY A 548 -11.83 -10.51 -15.07
N SER A 549 -13.09 -10.91 -15.23
CA SER A 549 -13.60 -11.56 -16.44
C SER A 549 -15.03 -11.13 -16.74
N PHE A 550 -15.34 -11.02 -18.04
CA PHE A 550 -16.66 -10.70 -18.57
C PHE A 550 -17.12 -11.78 -19.54
N GLU A 551 -18.42 -12.00 -19.61
CA GLU A 551 -19.04 -12.76 -20.68
C GLU A 551 -19.75 -11.83 -21.65
N VAL A 552 -19.61 -12.11 -22.92
CA VAL A 552 -20.37 -11.49 -24.00
C VAL A 552 -21.49 -12.47 -24.38
N TYR A 553 -22.71 -12.03 -24.19
CA TYR A 553 -23.91 -12.86 -24.39
C TYR A 553 -24.81 -12.24 -25.47
N SER A 554 -25.20 -13.06 -26.44
CA SER A 554 -26.23 -12.73 -27.45
C SER A 554 -27.49 -13.54 -27.18
N ALA A 555 -28.66 -12.93 -27.38
CA ALA A 555 -29.95 -13.62 -27.18
C ALA A 555 -30.13 -14.82 -28.12
N ASP A 556 -29.58 -14.71 -29.33
CA ASP A 556 -29.76 -15.72 -30.39
C ASP A 556 -28.81 -16.91 -30.23
N VAL A 557 -27.61 -16.66 -29.72
CA VAL A 557 -26.49 -17.60 -29.79
C VAL A 557 -26.04 -18.07 -28.42
N GLY A 558 -26.40 -17.35 -27.34
CA GLY A 558 -25.91 -17.59 -25.99
C GLY A 558 -24.55 -16.90 -25.76
N VAL A 559 -23.66 -17.54 -24.99
CA VAL A 559 -22.31 -17.00 -24.72
C VAL A 559 -21.47 -17.04 -25.98
N THR A 560 -21.10 -15.86 -26.46
CA THR A 560 -20.32 -15.69 -27.68
C THR A 560 -18.82 -15.67 -27.40
N CYS A 561 -18.41 -15.00 -26.31
CA CYS A 561 -17.02 -14.82 -25.94
C CYS A 561 -16.87 -14.60 -24.43
N ILE A 562 -15.76 -15.04 -23.85
CA ILE A 562 -15.36 -14.71 -22.48
C ILE A 562 -14.09 -13.87 -22.56
N LEU A 563 -14.17 -12.66 -22.00
CA LEU A 563 -13.10 -11.69 -21.96
C LEU A 563 -12.42 -11.74 -20.59
N THR A 564 -11.10 -11.59 -20.57
CA THR A 564 -10.29 -11.65 -19.35
C THR A 564 -9.24 -10.53 -19.33
N LYS A 565 -8.43 -10.50 -18.29
CA LYS A 565 -7.34 -9.52 -18.14
C LYS A 565 -6.48 -9.43 -19.39
N GLY A 566 -6.26 -8.20 -19.86
CA GLY A 566 -5.48 -7.86 -21.04
C GLY A 566 -6.31 -7.80 -22.33
N ASP A 567 -7.56 -8.27 -22.33
CA ASP A 567 -8.46 -8.15 -23.47
C ASP A 567 -9.01 -6.73 -23.62
N VAL A 568 -9.24 -6.34 -24.87
CA VAL A 568 -9.80 -5.04 -25.25
C VAL A 568 -11.12 -5.27 -25.98
N PHE A 569 -12.16 -4.53 -25.63
CA PHE A 569 -13.46 -4.64 -26.27
C PHE A 569 -14.16 -3.28 -26.41
N GLY A 570 -15.09 -3.21 -27.34
CA GLY A 570 -15.80 -1.97 -27.68
C GLY A 570 -15.92 -1.81 -29.19
N ASP A 571 -15.56 -0.63 -29.69
CA ASP A 571 -15.56 -0.32 -31.13
C ASP A 571 -14.27 0.43 -31.51
N ASP A 572 -13.80 0.27 -32.71
CA ASP A 572 -12.72 1.09 -33.27
C ASP A 572 -13.29 2.42 -33.78
N PHE A 573 -13.23 3.45 -32.93
CA PHE A 573 -13.79 4.76 -33.24
C PHE A 573 -13.01 5.55 -34.29
N ILE A 574 -11.76 5.19 -34.58
CA ILE A 574 -10.94 5.83 -35.61
C ILE A 574 -11.33 5.33 -36.96
N LYS A 575 -11.49 4.01 -37.11
CA LYS A 575 -11.91 3.37 -38.34
C LYS A 575 -13.40 3.60 -38.65
N ASN A 576 -14.22 3.53 -37.60
CA ASN A 576 -15.68 3.60 -37.68
C ASN A 576 -16.18 4.99 -37.28
N LYS A 577 -16.42 5.88 -38.26
CA LYS A 577 -16.86 7.27 -37.99
C LYS A 577 -18.29 7.39 -37.41
N GLY A 578 -19.14 6.38 -37.56
CA GLY A 578 -20.54 6.38 -37.06
C GLY A 578 -20.64 5.81 -35.64
N LEU A 579 -21.68 6.21 -34.88
CA LEU A 579 -22.03 5.58 -33.60
C LEU A 579 -22.53 4.15 -33.87
N GLY A 580 -21.80 3.14 -33.37
CA GLY A 580 -22.21 1.74 -33.37
C GLY A 580 -23.21 1.42 -32.25
N ARG A 581 -24.04 0.40 -32.46
CA ARG A 581 -24.86 -0.21 -31.40
C ARG A 581 -24.29 -1.59 -31.08
N SER A 582 -24.40 -1.99 -29.83
CA SER A 582 -23.97 -3.31 -29.39
C SER A 582 -24.97 -4.36 -29.83
N HIS A 583 -24.51 -5.40 -30.53
CA HIS A 583 -25.33 -6.58 -30.84
C HIS A 583 -25.49 -7.50 -29.63
N SER A 584 -24.53 -7.50 -28.71
CA SER A 584 -24.47 -8.40 -27.58
C SER A 584 -24.49 -7.64 -26.26
N MET A 585 -24.85 -8.35 -25.20
CA MET A 585 -24.79 -7.88 -23.81
C MET A 585 -23.44 -8.27 -23.20
N VAL A 586 -22.81 -7.36 -22.47
CA VAL A 586 -21.57 -7.64 -21.72
C VAL A 586 -21.87 -7.64 -20.23
N ARG A 587 -21.65 -8.79 -19.58
CA ARG A 587 -21.92 -9.02 -18.15
C ARG A 587 -20.64 -9.42 -17.43
N ALA A 588 -20.40 -8.84 -16.24
CA ALA A 588 -19.28 -9.20 -15.39
C ALA A 588 -19.52 -10.57 -14.73
N LEU A 589 -18.52 -11.47 -14.81
CA LEU A 589 -18.54 -12.77 -14.14
C LEU A 589 -17.91 -12.67 -12.74
N THR A 590 -16.90 -11.82 -12.60
CA THR A 590 -16.15 -11.61 -11.36
C THR A 590 -16.15 -10.13 -10.99
N TYR A 591 -15.51 -9.76 -9.88
CA TYR A 591 -15.16 -8.36 -9.63
C TYR A 591 -14.12 -7.92 -10.66
N CYS A 592 -14.41 -6.87 -11.40
CA CYS A 592 -13.60 -6.41 -12.51
C CYS A 592 -13.18 -4.97 -12.36
N ASP A 593 -11.92 -4.71 -12.74
CA ASP A 593 -11.35 -3.38 -12.88
C ASP A 593 -11.12 -3.11 -14.37
N LEU A 594 -11.69 -2.03 -14.83
CA LEU A 594 -11.62 -1.59 -16.23
C LEU A 594 -10.96 -0.22 -16.31
N HIS A 595 -10.12 -0.03 -17.29
CA HIS A 595 -9.77 1.29 -17.77
C HIS A 595 -10.57 1.61 -19.01
N THR A 596 -11.23 2.74 -18.98
CA THR A 596 -12.15 3.15 -20.05
C THR A 596 -11.71 4.47 -20.65
N ILE A 597 -11.86 4.60 -21.95
CA ILE A 597 -11.71 5.88 -22.64
C ILE A 597 -12.95 6.16 -23.48
N SER A 598 -13.50 7.37 -23.33
CA SER A 598 -14.66 7.77 -24.12
C SER A 598 -14.27 8.02 -25.58
N ARG A 599 -15.21 7.75 -26.49
CA ARG A 599 -15.06 8.05 -27.93
C ARG A 599 -14.63 9.49 -28.17
N ILE A 600 -15.24 10.45 -27.47
CA ILE A 600 -14.94 11.87 -27.63
C ILE A 600 -13.47 12.14 -27.31
N HIS A 601 -13.01 11.68 -26.17
CA HIS A 601 -11.63 11.88 -25.74
C HIS A 601 -10.62 11.17 -26.65
N LEU A 602 -10.94 9.95 -27.13
CA LEU A 602 -10.06 9.24 -28.05
C LEU A 602 -9.91 9.98 -29.39
N LEU A 603 -11.03 10.50 -29.93
CA LEU A 603 -11.01 11.26 -31.18
C LEU A 603 -10.32 12.63 -31.04
N GLU A 604 -10.43 13.28 -29.87
CA GLU A 604 -9.66 14.49 -29.57
C GLU A 604 -8.16 14.23 -29.62
N VAL A 605 -7.67 13.16 -28.96
CA VAL A 605 -6.26 12.81 -28.99
C VAL A 605 -5.82 12.39 -30.39
N ALA A 606 -6.64 11.61 -31.12
CA ALA A 606 -6.35 11.24 -32.51
C ALA A 606 -6.25 12.47 -33.44
N GLY A 607 -7.03 13.52 -33.17
CA GLY A 607 -6.96 14.78 -33.90
C GLY A 607 -5.69 15.60 -33.60
N LEU A 608 -5.18 15.52 -32.36
CA LEU A 608 -3.93 16.17 -31.95
C LEU A 608 -2.68 15.42 -32.47
N TYR A 609 -2.78 14.10 -32.64
CA TYR A 609 -1.69 13.23 -33.09
C TYR A 609 -2.09 12.43 -34.36
N PRO A 610 -2.22 13.08 -35.51
CA PRO A 610 -2.74 12.45 -36.73
C PRO A 610 -1.83 11.35 -37.28
N GLU A 611 -0.53 11.36 -36.97
CA GLU A 611 0.41 10.32 -37.38
C GLU A 611 0.21 9.03 -36.57
N TRP A 612 -0.16 9.15 -35.29
CA TRP A 612 -0.38 8.02 -34.41
C TRP A 612 -1.75 7.35 -34.61
N ALA A 613 -2.79 8.08 -34.99
CA ALA A 613 -4.15 7.59 -35.09
C ALA A 613 -4.31 6.35 -35.98
N PRO A 614 -3.73 6.29 -37.22
CA PRO A 614 -3.83 5.10 -38.06
C PRO A 614 -3.07 3.90 -37.45
N VAL A 615 -1.89 4.13 -36.87
CA VAL A 615 -1.09 3.09 -36.22
C VAL A 615 -1.82 2.49 -35.03
N PHE A 616 -2.51 3.33 -34.22
CA PHE A 616 -3.36 2.87 -33.13
C PHE A 616 -4.48 1.95 -33.64
N SER A 617 -5.20 2.35 -34.71
CA SER A 617 -6.29 1.55 -35.28
C SER A 617 -5.80 0.23 -35.89
N GLU A 618 -4.63 0.22 -36.52
CA GLU A 618 -4.02 -1.01 -37.08
C GLU A 618 -3.59 -1.98 -35.97
N ASN A 619 -3.05 -1.46 -34.87
CA ASN A 619 -2.58 -2.26 -33.72
C ASN A 619 -3.67 -2.54 -32.69
N LEU A 620 -4.87 -1.96 -32.85
CA LEU A 620 -6.00 -2.19 -31.95
C LEU A 620 -6.62 -3.56 -32.22
N ASN A 621 -6.18 -4.54 -31.47
CA ASN A 621 -6.74 -5.89 -31.53
C ASN A 621 -7.94 -6.00 -30.59
N LEU A 622 -9.16 -5.77 -31.12
CA LEU A 622 -10.38 -6.01 -30.36
C LEU A 622 -10.58 -7.53 -30.22
N THR A 623 -10.57 -8.01 -28.98
CA THR A 623 -10.79 -9.43 -28.68
C THR A 623 -12.20 -9.88 -29.09
N CYS A 624 -13.18 -8.99 -28.91
CA CYS A 624 -14.56 -9.19 -29.37
C CYS A 624 -15.12 -7.88 -29.94
N SER A 625 -15.56 -7.91 -31.19
CA SER A 625 -16.28 -6.79 -31.79
C SER A 625 -17.73 -6.84 -31.33
N LEU A 626 -18.18 -5.78 -30.67
CA LEU A 626 -19.56 -5.66 -30.20
C LEU A 626 -20.48 -4.99 -31.23
N ARG A 627 -19.89 -4.39 -32.27
CA ARG A 627 -20.65 -3.65 -33.25
C ARG A 627 -21.52 -4.57 -34.08
N ASP A 628 -22.79 -4.23 -34.26
CA ASP A 628 -23.69 -4.83 -35.18
C ASP A 628 -23.16 -4.59 -36.60
N SER A 629 -22.59 -5.63 -37.19
CA SER A 629 -22.01 -5.61 -38.54
C SER A 629 -23.12 -5.75 -39.60
N GLY A 630 -24.25 -5.11 -39.43
CA GLY A 630 -25.33 -4.95 -40.43
C GLY A 630 -25.25 -5.80 -41.68
N VAL A 631 -24.93 -7.09 -41.56
CA VAL A 631 -25.06 -8.04 -42.64
C VAL A 631 -26.52 -8.46 -42.66
N ARG A 632 -27.23 -7.85 -43.60
CA ARG A 632 -28.53 -8.35 -44.01
C ARG A 632 -28.37 -9.67 -44.77
#